data_c14431ecbcbf9c61ee5c000ddb5944cf
#
_entry.id   c14431ecbcbf9c61ee5c000ddb5944cf
#
_cell.length_a   1.000
_cell.length_b   1.000
_cell.length_c   1.000
_cell.angle_alpha   90.00
_cell.angle_beta   90.00
_cell.angle_gamma   90.00
#
_symmetry.space_group_name_H-M   'P 1'
#
loop_
_entity.id
_entity.type
_entity.pdbx_description
1 polymer ?
#
loop_
_entity_poly.entity_id
_entity_poly.type
_entity_poly.pdbx_seq_one_letter_code
_entity_poly.pdbx_strand_id
1 'polypeptide(L)'
;AASDVYKRQRLTKGDNLLDDYYNNVVAYVNKQAAKVNKNGALHAVKCTENSRLIIALTALGRDVTKVGNWSLAAPYEDFDWISGQGLNGVVFALIALDAAQYETQAGDTRQRCLTYLLNRQLPDGGWAYAEDAKKGDPDMTAMTLQALAGYRDRENVRIAVSRGIECLSNLQNEDGSYTSYEAVNSESAAQVIVACAALGIDAHTDSRFVKGGVSVVDSLLSFYDTVTHGFHHVMQDKFGKPTSVDGMATEQAVYAMVAYQRLKSGQTSLYDMSDVVRDCTDGSHTFGDWIETAATCTQPALKTRTCITCGRSERVELSPALGHQLPTVYDMSDDHHWLTCTVCGNREQEELHRYGGDQCAVCGYHKLGGRIEITTLTAVPEALRATYSGISDVRAAMLAAAQKVSGDCTQSRSQLLNVALLIPTKENDKTVWTRAGKNTLPANGKVQVLLPYPAGTDANGYDFVVTHMFVSSDFGKTLGGIECPKVKKTADGLLVTVTGLSPVMVSWHAAAPSVIDRIADGVKTGDPGVIVWLLALPVAALGAAVMLTKKKREG
;
A
#
# COMPACT_ATOMS: atom_id res chain seq x y z
N ALA A 1 8.40 -13.35 -25.21
CA ALA A 1 8.04 -13.73 -23.82
C ALA A 1 8.63 -15.09 -23.44
N ALA A 2 8.37 -16.22 -24.15
CA ALA A 2 8.92 -17.53 -23.74
C ALA A 2 10.46 -17.54 -23.63
N SER A 3 11.18 -16.86 -24.54
CA SER A 3 12.63 -16.73 -24.47
C SER A 3 13.14 -15.97 -23.25
N ASP A 4 12.35 -15.04 -22.73
CA ASP A 4 12.61 -14.27 -21.50
C ASP A 4 12.71 -15.18 -20.29
N VAL A 5 11.68 -16.03 -20.14
CA VAL A 5 11.58 -17.00 -19.06
C VAL A 5 12.74 -17.99 -19.11
N TYR A 6 13.04 -18.53 -20.28
CA TYR A 6 14.08 -19.56 -20.44
C TYR A 6 15.48 -19.05 -20.07
N LYS A 7 15.87 -17.86 -20.52
CA LYS A 7 17.21 -17.33 -20.23
C LYS A 7 17.36 -16.85 -18.79
N ARG A 8 16.32 -16.23 -18.23
CA ARG A 8 16.35 -15.78 -16.84
C ARG A 8 16.27 -16.93 -15.82
N GLN A 9 15.82 -18.11 -16.24
CA GLN A 9 15.86 -19.35 -15.45
C GLN A 9 17.19 -20.10 -15.52
N ARG A 10 18.23 -19.58 -16.22
CA ARG A 10 19.52 -20.26 -16.40
C ARG A 10 19.41 -21.66 -17.03
N LEU A 11 18.54 -21.84 -18.01
CA LEU A 11 18.58 -23.06 -18.80
C LEU A 11 19.92 -23.17 -19.51
N THR A 12 20.60 -24.29 -19.27
CA THR A 12 21.99 -24.54 -19.60
C THR A 12 22.28 -24.35 -21.09
N LYS A 13 23.38 -23.67 -21.38
CA LYS A 13 24.02 -23.66 -22.70
C LYS A 13 24.24 -25.11 -23.19
N GLY A 14 23.50 -25.52 -24.17
CA GLY A 14 23.66 -26.85 -24.75
C GLY A 14 23.02 -26.97 -26.12
N ASP A 15 22.00 -26.17 -26.37
CA ASP A 15 21.24 -26.28 -27.61
C ASP A 15 21.38 -24.97 -28.42
N ASN A 16 21.62 -25.12 -29.72
CA ASN A 16 21.60 -24.03 -30.71
C ASN A 16 20.23 -23.32 -30.79
N LEU A 17 19.26 -23.73 -29.98
CA LEU A 17 17.87 -23.24 -30.00
C LEU A 17 17.76 -21.73 -29.86
N LEU A 18 18.55 -21.12 -28.99
CA LEU A 18 18.52 -19.68 -28.78
C LEU A 18 19.15 -18.91 -29.95
N ASP A 19 20.21 -19.48 -30.56
CA ASP A 19 20.83 -18.91 -31.78
C ASP A 19 19.90 -19.09 -32.98
N ASP A 20 19.27 -20.24 -33.13
CA ASP A 20 18.27 -20.49 -34.16
C ASP A 20 17.07 -19.56 -34.01
N TYR A 21 16.58 -19.34 -32.78
CA TYR A 21 15.57 -18.36 -32.50
C TYR A 21 16.00 -16.95 -32.93
N TYR A 22 17.21 -16.51 -32.54
CA TYR A 22 17.73 -15.19 -32.93
C TYR A 22 17.84 -15.05 -34.46
N ASN A 23 18.36 -16.03 -35.14
CA ASN A 23 18.48 -16.03 -36.62
C ASN A 23 17.09 -15.92 -37.28
N ASN A 24 16.09 -16.65 -36.77
CA ASN A 24 14.73 -16.54 -37.25
C ASN A 24 14.12 -15.13 -36.97
N VAL A 25 14.42 -14.54 -35.80
CA VAL A 25 14.02 -13.16 -35.50
C VAL A 25 14.67 -12.16 -36.45
N VAL A 26 15.95 -12.29 -36.74
CA VAL A 26 16.65 -11.42 -37.71
C VAL A 26 15.99 -11.49 -39.09
N ALA A 27 15.70 -12.70 -39.57
CA ALA A 27 15.00 -12.89 -40.85
C ALA A 27 13.62 -12.26 -40.86
N TYR A 28 12.87 -12.45 -39.76
CA TYR A 28 11.54 -11.85 -39.56
C TYR A 28 11.61 -10.31 -39.53
N VAL A 29 12.51 -9.74 -38.74
CA VAL A 29 12.71 -8.29 -38.60
C VAL A 29 13.06 -7.66 -39.95
N ASN A 30 14.06 -8.21 -40.68
CA ASN A 30 14.41 -7.70 -41.99
C ASN A 30 13.23 -7.68 -42.97
N LYS A 31 12.43 -8.75 -42.97
CA LYS A 31 11.23 -8.85 -43.81
C LYS A 31 10.14 -7.84 -43.42
N GLN A 32 9.81 -7.75 -42.12
CA GLN A 32 8.68 -6.93 -41.68
C GLN A 32 9.04 -5.44 -41.70
N ALA A 33 10.21 -5.04 -41.19
CA ALA A 33 10.62 -3.65 -41.17
C ALA A 33 10.74 -3.06 -42.57
N ALA A 34 11.27 -3.83 -43.55
CA ALA A 34 11.30 -3.42 -44.95
C ALA A 34 9.88 -3.23 -45.55
N LYS A 35 8.94 -4.12 -45.15
CA LYS A 35 7.53 -4.03 -45.61
C LYS A 35 6.81 -2.81 -45.02
N VAL A 36 7.00 -2.55 -43.72
CA VAL A 36 6.36 -1.42 -43.02
C VAL A 36 6.98 -0.09 -43.43
N ASN A 37 8.28 -0.10 -43.75
CA ASN A 37 9.06 1.06 -44.21
C ASN A 37 8.95 2.27 -43.25
N LYS A 38 9.05 2.01 -41.93
CA LYS A 38 8.96 3.02 -40.88
C LYS A 38 10.07 2.75 -39.85
N ASN A 39 11.30 3.16 -40.16
CA ASN A 39 12.47 3.19 -39.27
C ASN A 39 12.62 1.98 -38.29
N GLY A 40 12.40 0.74 -38.77
CA GLY A 40 12.51 -0.48 -37.95
C GLY A 40 11.22 -0.91 -37.26
N ALA A 41 10.07 -0.24 -37.50
CA ALA A 41 8.79 -0.71 -37.02
C ALA A 41 8.36 -2.02 -37.69
N LEU A 42 7.90 -2.96 -36.91
CA LEU A 42 7.47 -4.29 -37.39
C LEU A 42 5.99 -4.31 -37.81
N HIS A 43 5.23 -3.30 -37.37
CA HIS A 43 3.83 -3.14 -37.71
C HIS A 43 3.49 -1.66 -37.81
N ALA A 44 2.62 -1.28 -38.74
CA ALA A 44 2.30 0.11 -39.00
C ALA A 44 1.63 0.83 -37.79
N VAL A 45 0.85 0.10 -37.00
CA VAL A 45 0.07 0.65 -35.86
C VAL A 45 0.29 -0.09 -34.54
N LYS A 46 0.95 -1.27 -34.52
CA LYS A 46 1.15 -2.07 -33.30
C LYS A 46 2.59 -1.97 -32.84
N CYS A 47 2.88 -0.99 -31.99
CA CYS A 47 4.24 -0.82 -31.41
C CYS A 47 4.63 -1.99 -30.48
N THR A 48 3.65 -2.69 -29.90
CA THR A 48 3.90 -3.86 -29.05
C THR A 48 4.58 -5.03 -29.77
N GLU A 49 4.55 -5.08 -31.11
CA GLU A 49 5.35 -6.06 -31.85
C GLU A 49 6.86 -5.81 -31.70
N ASN A 50 7.28 -4.53 -31.71
CA ASN A 50 8.65 -4.17 -31.39
C ASN A 50 8.94 -4.39 -29.89
N SER A 51 8.06 -3.95 -28.98
CA SER A 51 8.26 -4.11 -27.53
C SER A 51 8.54 -5.54 -27.14
N ARG A 52 7.74 -6.48 -27.66
CA ARG A 52 7.89 -7.91 -27.40
C ARG A 52 9.25 -8.45 -27.81
N LEU A 53 9.72 -8.06 -29.00
CA LEU A 53 11.04 -8.50 -29.47
C LEU A 53 12.19 -7.80 -28.75
N ILE A 54 12.04 -6.51 -28.39
CA ILE A 54 13.04 -5.83 -27.57
C ILE A 54 13.21 -6.56 -26.24
N ILE A 55 12.13 -6.83 -25.51
CA ILE A 55 12.17 -7.56 -24.24
C ILE A 55 12.82 -8.93 -24.41
N ALA A 56 12.39 -9.72 -25.42
CA ALA A 56 12.92 -11.05 -25.66
C ALA A 56 14.40 -11.05 -26.02
N LEU A 57 14.81 -10.17 -26.92
CA LEU A 57 16.23 -10.08 -27.35
C LEU A 57 17.12 -9.51 -26.25
N THR A 58 16.62 -8.56 -25.46
CA THR A 58 17.33 -8.06 -24.28
C THR A 58 17.60 -9.19 -23.29
N ALA A 59 16.60 -10.03 -23.00
CA ALA A 59 16.77 -11.20 -22.14
C ALA A 59 17.79 -12.21 -22.70
N LEU A 60 17.92 -12.28 -24.02
CA LEU A 60 18.93 -13.09 -24.70
C LEU A 60 20.33 -12.42 -24.73
N GLY A 61 20.47 -11.20 -24.23
CA GLY A 61 21.71 -10.43 -24.30
C GLY A 61 22.06 -9.94 -25.70
N ARG A 62 21.07 -9.87 -26.61
CA ARG A 62 21.29 -9.42 -27.99
C ARG A 62 21.04 -7.91 -28.10
N ASP A 63 21.82 -7.25 -28.96
CA ASP A 63 21.68 -5.81 -29.22
C ASP A 63 20.44 -5.53 -30.08
N VAL A 64 19.42 -4.91 -29.49
CA VAL A 64 18.16 -4.57 -30.17
C VAL A 64 18.29 -3.37 -31.12
N THR A 65 19.39 -2.63 -31.02
CA THR A 65 19.68 -1.51 -31.93
C THR A 65 20.27 -1.96 -33.25
N LYS A 66 20.66 -3.26 -33.34
CA LYS A 66 21.31 -3.87 -34.53
C LYS A 66 20.75 -5.27 -34.79
N VAL A 67 19.46 -5.38 -35.08
CA VAL A 67 18.84 -6.66 -35.45
C VAL A 67 18.74 -6.77 -36.96
N GLY A 68 19.67 -7.48 -37.57
CA GLY A 68 19.86 -7.43 -39.00
C GLY A 68 20.22 -5.99 -39.43
N ASN A 69 19.43 -5.40 -40.31
CA ASN A 69 19.68 -4.07 -40.85
C ASN A 69 18.91 -2.96 -40.05
N TRP A 70 18.26 -3.29 -38.93
CA TRP A 70 17.31 -2.42 -38.30
C TRP A 70 17.55 -2.25 -36.79
N SER A 71 17.19 -1.06 -36.28
CA SER A 71 17.05 -0.83 -34.85
C SER A 71 15.59 -1.03 -34.45
N LEU A 72 15.32 -1.93 -33.50
CA LEU A 72 13.96 -2.12 -32.97
C LEU A 72 13.55 -0.97 -32.03
N ALA A 73 14.50 -0.23 -31.45
CA ALA A 73 14.25 0.88 -30.56
C ALA A 73 13.98 2.21 -31.31
N ALA A 74 14.49 2.37 -32.54
CA ALA A 74 14.37 3.61 -33.29
C ALA A 74 12.92 4.09 -33.53
N PRO A 75 11.92 3.23 -33.79
CA PRO A 75 10.54 3.70 -34.00
C PRO A 75 9.91 4.36 -32.78
N TYR A 76 10.46 4.18 -31.56
CA TYR A 76 9.92 4.78 -30.33
C TYR A 76 10.20 6.28 -30.21
N GLU A 77 10.84 6.91 -31.17
CA GLU A 77 10.87 8.37 -31.34
C GLU A 77 9.51 8.94 -31.74
N ASP A 78 8.69 8.16 -32.44
CA ASP A 78 7.34 8.52 -32.84
C ASP A 78 6.32 8.13 -31.75
N PHE A 79 6.03 9.09 -30.86
CA PHE A 79 5.08 8.86 -29.78
C PHE A 79 3.64 8.68 -30.30
N ASP A 80 3.27 9.23 -31.42
CA ASP A 80 1.93 9.05 -32.00
C ASP A 80 1.73 7.59 -32.44
N TRP A 81 2.78 6.94 -32.93
CA TRP A 81 2.77 5.50 -33.21
C TRP A 81 2.65 4.67 -31.92
N ILE A 82 3.31 5.09 -30.83
CA ILE A 82 3.19 4.42 -29.52
C ILE A 82 1.77 4.57 -28.98
N SER A 83 1.29 5.80 -28.87
CA SER A 83 -0.01 6.13 -28.28
C SER A 83 -1.19 5.71 -29.17
N GLY A 84 -0.98 5.56 -30.47
CA GLY A 84 -1.98 5.05 -31.41
C GLY A 84 -2.47 3.63 -31.11
N GLN A 85 -1.73 2.85 -30.35
CA GLN A 85 -2.17 1.53 -29.82
C GLN A 85 -2.80 1.65 -28.41
N GLY A 86 -3.12 2.88 -27.96
CA GLY A 86 -3.72 3.14 -26.66
C GLY A 86 -2.79 2.79 -25.48
N LEU A 87 -3.41 2.50 -24.35
CA LEU A 87 -2.70 2.23 -23.10
C LEU A 87 -1.69 1.09 -23.23
N ASN A 88 -2.06 0.02 -23.93
CA ASN A 88 -1.18 -1.14 -24.17
C ASN A 88 0.12 -0.75 -24.88
N GLY A 89 0.04 0.11 -25.88
CA GLY A 89 1.22 0.59 -26.61
C GLY A 89 2.18 1.32 -25.71
N VAL A 90 1.66 2.24 -24.90
CA VAL A 90 2.46 3.09 -24.00
C VAL A 90 3.09 2.29 -22.87
N VAL A 91 2.33 1.37 -22.26
CA VAL A 91 2.84 0.47 -21.20
C VAL A 91 4.02 -0.36 -21.69
N PHE A 92 3.83 -1.08 -22.80
CA PHE A 92 4.88 -1.97 -23.29
C PHE A 92 6.04 -1.24 -23.96
N ALA A 93 5.84 -0.03 -24.49
CA ALA A 93 6.92 0.82 -24.94
C ALA A 93 7.84 1.23 -23.79
N LEU A 94 7.25 1.66 -22.67
CA LEU A 94 8.01 2.04 -21.48
C LEU A 94 8.79 0.86 -20.90
N ILE A 95 8.14 -0.30 -20.72
CA ILE A 95 8.78 -1.55 -20.26
C ILE A 95 9.93 -1.95 -21.19
N ALA A 96 9.74 -1.89 -22.50
CA ALA A 96 10.75 -2.27 -23.47
C ALA A 96 11.96 -1.34 -23.43
N LEU A 97 11.74 -0.02 -23.36
CA LEU A 97 12.83 0.95 -23.26
C LEU A 97 13.59 0.83 -21.95
N ASP A 98 12.89 0.52 -20.85
CA ASP A 98 13.50 0.40 -19.52
C ASP A 98 14.23 -0.93 -19.30
N ALA A 99 13.88 -1.96 -20.07
CA ALA A 99 14.46 -3.31 -19.89
C ALA A 99 15.99 -3.31 -19.82
N ALA A 100 16.64 -2.42 -20.56
CA ALA A 100 18.09 -2.21 -20.49
C ALA A 100 18.47 -0.74 -20.79
N GLN A 101 17.59 0.20 -20.39
CA GLN A 101 17.79 1.64 -20.50
C GLN A 101 18.09 2.10 -21.94
N TYR A 102 17.31 1.61 -22.91
CA TYR A 102 17.48 2.01 -24.31
C TYR A 102 17.07 3.47 -24.51
N GLU A 103 17.98 4.29 -25.01
CA GLU A 103 17.73 5.69 -25.32
C GLU A 103 17.02 5.85 -26.66
N THR A 104 16.20 6.89 -26.78
CA THR A 104 15.62 7.38 -28.01
C THR A 104 16.28 8.71 -28.39
N GLN A 105 16.38 9.04 -29.70
CA GLN A 105 16.97 10.31 -30.12
C GLN A 105 16.13 11.52 -29.66
N ALA A 106 14.81 11.35 -29.60
CA ALA A 106 13.91 12.37 -29.09
C ALA A 106 14.17 12.76 -27.62
N GLY A 107 14.72 11.83 -26.82
CA GLY A 107 15.12 12.08 -25.42
C GLY A 107 13.97 12.22 -24.43
N ASP A 108 12.74 12.46 -24.88
CA ASP A 108 11.56 12.73 -24.03
C ASP A 108 10.50 11.60 -24.04
N THR A 109 10.71 10.54 -24.80
CA THR A 109 9.74 9.45 -24.98
C THR A 109 9.24 8.89 -23.66
N ARG A 110 10.13 8.60 -22.71
CA ARG A 110 9.76 8.09 -21.37
C ARG A 110 8.87 9.08 -20.63
N GLN A 111 9.20 10.37 -20.66
CA GLN A 111 8.40 11.40 -20.00
C GLN A 111 6.99 11.50 -20.62
N ARG A 112 6.88 11.40 -21.93
CA ARG A 112 5.59 11.38 -22.65
C ARG A 112 4.77 10.14 -22.28
N CYS A 113 5.41 8.96 -22.20
CA CYS A 113 4.77 7.73 -21.71
C CYS A 113 4.23 7.91 -20.29
N LEU A 114 5.04 8.39 -19.35
CA LEU A 114 4.61 8.63 -17.98
C LEU A 114 3.43 9.59 -17.91
N THR A 115 3.50 10.73 -18.62
CA THR A 115 2.42 11.71 -18.65
C THR A 115 1.13 11.09 -19.20
N TYR A 116 1.21 10.28 -20.26
CA TYR A 116 0.06 9.59 -20.82
C TYR A 116 -0.57 8.62 -19.80
N LEU A 117 0.25 7.77 -19.15
CA LEU A 117 -0.22 6.80 -18.17
C LEU A 117 -0.90 7.48 -16.98
N LEU A 118 -0.30 8.54 -16.43
CA LEU A 118 -0.85 9.28 -15.30
C LEU A 118 -2.19 9.95 -15.66
N ASN A 119 -2.30 10.54 -16.86
CA ASN A 119 -3.53 11.18 -17.31
C ASN A 119 -4.67 10.19 -17.61
N ARG A 120 -4.36 8.91 -17.77
CA ARG A 120 -5.33 7.83 -18.04
C ARG A 120 -5.78 7.09 -16.79
N GLN A 121 -5.28 7.46 -15.61
CA GLN A 121 -5.72 6.86 -14.35
C GLN A 121 -7.17 7.22 -14.07
N LEU A 122 -7.99 6.21 -13.77
CA LEU A 122 -9.40 6.35 -13.47
C LEU A 122 -9.64 6.84 -12.03
N PRO A 123 -10.85 7.34 -11.71
CA PRO A 123 -11.18 7.81 -10.36
C PRO A 123 -11.00 6.75 -9.26
N ASP A 124 -11.19 5.47 -9.58
CA ASP A 124 -10.97 4.35 -8.66
C ASP A 124 -9.49 3.95 -8.49
N GLY A 125 -8.58 4.67 -9.12
CA GLY A 125 -7.13 4.44 -9.07
C GLY A 125 -6.61 3.43 -10.09
N GLY A 126 -7.47 2.74 -10.82
CA GLY A 126 -7.10 1.75 -11.82
C GLY A 126 -6.88 2.32 -13.23
N TRP A 127 -6.60 1.43 -14.17
CA TRP A 127 -6.53 1.70 -15.60
C TRP A 127 -7.37 0.66 -16.36
N ALA A 128 -7.90 1.06 -17.50
CA ALA A 128 -8.66 0.19 -18.38
C ALA A 128 -8.34 0.49 -19.85
N TYR A 129 -8.54 -0.50 -20.71
CA TYR A 129 -8.29 -0.37 -22.15
C TYR A 129 -9.21 0.65 -22.81
N ALA A 130 -10.51 0.57 -22.51
CA ALA A 130 -11.51 1.47 -23.08
C ALA A 130 -11.35 2.91 -22.54
N GLU A 131 -11.46 3.90 -23.42
CA GLU A 131 -11.28 5.31 -23.04
C GLU A 131 -12.42 5.86 -22.19
N ASP A 132 -13.60 5.30 -22.34
CA ASP A 132 -14.81 5.68 -21.59
C ASP A 132 -15.05 4.81 -20.33
N ALA A 133 -14.12 3.93 -20.00
CA ALA A 133 -14.22 3.09 -18.81
C ALA A 133 -14.37 3.93 -17.55
N LYS A 134 -15.18 3.43 -16.62
CA LYS A 134 -15.43 4.06 -15.31
C LYS A 134 -14.75 3.35 -14.15
N LYS A 135 -14.26 2.13 -14.41
CA LYS A 135 -13.57 1.29 -13.44
C LYS A 135 -12.32 0.69 -14.06
N GLY A 136 -11.32 0.50 -13.24
CA GLY A 136 -10.09 -0.19 -13.61
C GLY A 136 -10.36 -1.66 -13.97
N ASP A 137 -9.55 -2.16 -14.87
CA ASP A 137 -9.45 -3.58 -15.21
C ASP A 137 -8.18 -4.14 -14.54
N PRO A 138 -8.21 -5.35 -13.96
CA PRO A 138 -7.06 -5.88 -13.24
C PRO A 138 -5.82 -6.03 -14.12
N ASP A 139 -5.98 -6.47 -15.39
CA ASP A 139 -4.85 -6.69 -16.29
C ASP A 139 -4.20 -5.35 -16.66
N MET A 140 -5.01 -4.37 -17.10
CA MET A 140 -4.50 -3.06 -17.49
C MET A 140 -3.91 -2.28 -16.33
N THR A 141 -4.51 -2.40 -15.14
CA THR A 141 -3.99 -1.79 -13.92
C THR A 141 -2.65 -2.41 -13.55
N ALA A 142 -2.58 -3.74 -13.52
CA ALA A 142 -1.34 -4.46 -13.18
C ALA A 142 -0.22 -4.18 -14.20
N MET A 143 -0.49 -4.25 -15.50
CA MET A 143 0.51 -3.94 -16.53
C MET A 143 1.01 -2.49 -16.46
N THR A 144 0.11 -1.53 -16.16
CA THR A 144 0.51 -0.13 -15.97
C THR A 144 1.39 0.04 -14.73
N LEU A 145 1.08 -0.63 -13.64
CA LEU A 145 1.92 -0.64 -12.43
C LEU A 145 3.31 -1.22 -12.68
N GLN A 146 3.43 -2.26 -13.52
CA GLN A 146 4.72 -2.81 -13.93
C GLN A 146 5.57 -1.75 -14.65
N ALA A 147 4.95 -0.97 -15.56
CA ALA A 147 5.63 0.09 -16.30
C ALA A 147 6.04 1.27 -15.39
N LEU A 148 5.23 1.59 -14.38
CA LEU A 148 5.47 2.69 -13.45
C LEU A 148 6.44 2.33 -12.31
N ALA A 149 6.74 1.06 -12.10
CA ALA A 149 7.49 0.57 -10.92
C ALA A 149 8.86 1.23 -10.76
N GLY A 150 9.56 1.52 -11.86
CA GLY A 150 10.88 2.15 -11.85
C GLY A 150 10.88 3.66 -11.57
N TYR A 151 9.72 4.31 -11.48
CA TYR A 151 9.58 5.78 -11.40
C TYR A 151 8.95 6.27 -10.09
N ARG A 152 8.93 5.41 -9.07
CA ARG A 152 8.29 5.70 -7.75
C ARG A 152 9.01 6.78 -6.93
N ASP A 153 10.19 7.18 -7.32
CA ASP A 153 10.91 8.35 -6.80
C ASP A 153 10.21 9.67 -7.13
N ARG A 154 9.35 9.68 -8.16
CA ARG A 154 8.54 10.83 -8.56
C ARG A 154 7.22 10.83 -7.79
N GLU A 155 6.91 11.94 -7.11
CA GLU A 155 5.73 12.03 -6.24
C GLU A 155 4.41 11.67 -6.96
N ASN A 156 4.16 12.25 -8.13
CA ASN A 156 2.95 11.98 -8.91
C ASN A 156 2.82 10.52 -9.34
N VAL A 157 3.93 9.84 -9.65
CA VAL A 157 3.95 8.41 -9.97
C VAL A 157 3.69 7.59 -8.72
N ARG A 158 4.31 7.93 -7.61
CA ARG A 158 4.13 7.25 -6.32
C ARG A 158 2.66 7.28 -5.88
N ILE A 159 2.00 8.44 -5.99
CA ILE A 159 0.57 8.58 -5.69
C ILE A 159 -0.26 7.70 -6.63
N ALA A 160 0.02 7.74 -7.93
CA ALA A 160 -0.70 6.93 -8.91
C ALA A 160 -0.52 5.43 -8.66
N VAL A 161 0.70 5.00 -8.32
CA VAL A 161 1.00 3.60 -7.97
C VAL A 161 0.26 3.18 -6.71
N SER A 162 0.24 4.01 -5.67
CA SER A 162 -0.51 3.71 -4.43
C SER A 162 -2.00 3.48 -4.71
N ARG A 163 -2.63 4.37 -5.47
CA ARG A 163 -4.04 4.24 -5.87
C ARG A 163 -4.29 3.01 -6.75
N GLY A 164 -3.35 2.68 -7.64
CA GLY A 164 -3.44 1.47 -8.47
C GLY A 164 -3.34 0.17 -7.66
N ILE A 165 -2.48 0.14 -6.64
CA ILE A 165 -2.40 -0.98 -5.68
C ILE A 165 -3.72 -1.14 -4.93
N GLU A 166 -4.30 -0.05 -4.44
CA GLU A 166 -5.60 -0.07 -3.76
C GLU A 166 -6.71 -0.57 -4.69
N CYS A 167 -6.72 -0.09 -5.94
CA CYS A 167 -7.66 -0.58 -6.95
C CYS A 167 -7.54 -2.10 -7.15
N LEU A 168 -6.32 -2.63 -7.35
CA LEU A 168 -6.10 -4.07 -7.47
C LEU A 168 -6.56 -4.84 -6.23
N SER A 169 -6.27 -4.32 -5.03
CA SER A 169 -6.74 -4.94 -3.78
C SER A 169 -8.27 -4.99 -3.71
N ASN A 170 -8.96 -3.96 -4.21
CA ASN A 170 -10.42 -3.88 -4.21
C ASN A 170 -11.07 -4.72 -5.32
N LEU A 171 -10.36 -4.97 -6.42
CA LEU A 171 -10.80 -5.83 -7.53
C LEU A 171 -10.61 -7.32 -7.26
N GLN A 172 -9.84 -7.68 -6.23
CA GLN A 172 -9.61 -9.08 -5.87
C GLN A 172 -10.87 -9.71 -5.30
N ASN A 173 -11.24 -10.87 -5.81
CA ASN A 173 -12.36 -11.67 -5.34
C ASN A 173 -12.05 -12.30 -3.97
N GLU A 174 -13.09 -12.72 -3.23
CA GLU A 174 -12.94 -13.35 -1.90
C GLU A 174 -12.17 -14.67 -1.92
N ASP A 175 -12.06 -15.33 -3.06
CA ASP A 175 -11.25 -16.54 -3.28
C ASP A 175 -9.82 -16.25 -3.76
N GLY A 176 -9.38 -15.00 -3.67
CA GLY A 176 -8.04 -14.57 -4.08
C GLY A 176 -7.86 -14.37 -5.58
N SER A 177 -8.85 -14.71 -6.40
CA SER A 177 -8.81 -14.60 -7.86
C SER A 177 -9.10 -13.18 -8.37
N TYR A 178 -8.99 -13.02 -9.69
CA TYR A 178 -9.38 -11.79 -10.40
C TYR A 178 -10.32 -12.09 -11.56
N THR A 179 -11.25 -11.17 -11.78
CA THR A 179 -12.20 -11.22 -12.89
C THR A 179 -11.87 -10.14 -13.90
N SER A 180 -11.61 -10.51 -15.15
CA SER A 180 -11.49 -9.61 -16.29
C SER A 180 -12.38 -10.11 -17.43
N TYR A 181 -13.06 -9.21 -18.14
CA TYR A 181 -14.01 -9.55 -19.21
C TYR A 181 -15.03 -10.64 -18.82
N GLU A 182 -15.59 -10.50 -17.62
CA GLU A 182 -16.62 -11.41 -17.05
C GLU A 182 -16.13 -12.85 -16.75
N ALA A 183 -14.83 -13.11 -16.84
CA ALA A 183 -14.24 -14.40 -16.53
C ALA A 183 -13.20 -14.30 -15.42
N VAL A 184 -13.26 -15.23 -14.47
CA VAL A 184 -12.17 -15.48 -13.53
C VAL A 184 -11.09 -16.25 -14.29
N ASN A 185 -9.92 -15.66 -14.46
CA ASN A 185 -8.87 -16.21 -15.31
C ASN A 185 -7.48 -16.13 -14.67
N SER A 186 -6.60 -17.02 -15.10
CA SER A 186 -5.24 -17.15 -14.56
C SER A 186 -4.33 -15.98 -14.97
N GLU A 187 -4.55 -15.39 -16.15
CA GLU A 187 -3.71 -14.33 -16.70
C GLU A 187 -3.83 -13.05 -15.86
N SER A 188 -5.05 -12.72 -15.40
CA SER A 188 -5.23 -11.56 -14.51
C SER A 188 -4.48 -11.74 -13.19
N ALA A 189 -4.54 -12.92 -12.56
CA ALA A 189 -3.74 -13.23 -11.38
C ALA A 189 -2.23 -13.14 -11.67
N ALA A 190 -1.79 -13.65 -12.82
CA ALA A 190 -0.40 -13.59 -13.24
C ALA A 190 0.09 -12.14 -13.40
N GLN A 191 -0.69 -11.27 -14.06
CA GLN A 191 -0.33 -9.85 -14.21
C GLN A 191 -0.20 -9.13 -12.87
N VAL A 192 -1.11 -9.41 -11.92
CA VAL A 192 -1.06 -8.83 -10.57
C VAL A 192 0.19 -9.29 -9.81
N ILE A 193 0.55 -10.57 -9.88
CA ILE A 193 1.77 -11.09 -9.25
C ILE A 193 3.02 -10.40 -9.82
N VAL A 194 3.10 -10.20 -11.14
CA VAL A 194 4.23 -9.48 -11.76
C VAL A 194 4.29 -8.03 -11.31
N ALA A 195 3.14 -7.35 -11.22
CA ALA A 195 3.07 -5.98 -10.72
C ALA A 195 3.53 -5.88 -9.26
N CYS A 196 3.04 -6.77 -8.39
CA CYS A 196 3.48 -6.85 -7.00
C CYS A 196 4.99 -7.08 -6.90
N ALA A 197 5.53 -8.04 -7.66
CA ALA A 197 6.95 -8.33 -7.69
C ALA A 197 7.79 -7.13 -8.15
N ALA A 198 7.34 -6.41 -9.19
CA ALA A 198 8.02 -5.20 -9.67
C ALA A 198 8.00 -4.07 -8.64
N LEU A 199 6.98 -4.02 -7.79
CA LEU A 199 6.81 -3.04 -6.72
C LEU A 199 7.47 -3.45 -5.39
N GLY A 200 8.06 -4.64 -5.30
CA GLY A 200 8.65 -5.17 -4.08
C GLY A 200 7.63 -5.70 -3.07
N ILE A 201 6.41 -5.99 -3.51
CA ILE A 201 5.31 -6.49 -2.68
C ILE A 201 5.26 -8.02 -2.77
N ASP A 202 5.26 -8.69 -1.64
CA ASP A 202 5.04 -10.14 -1.58
C ASP A 202 3.56 -10.48 -1.73
N ALA A 203 3.15 -10.81 -2.95
CA ALA A 203 1.76 -11.09 -3.31
C ALA A 203 1.14 -12.31 -2.59
N HIS A 204 1.96 -13.15 -1.93
CA HIS A 204 1.48 -14.30 -1.16
C HIS A 204 1.17 -13.95 0.29
N THR A 205 1.85 -12.95 0.87
CA THR A 205 1.75 -12.65 2.31
C THR A 205 1.23 -11.26 2.63
N ASP A 206 1.25 -10.34 1.66
CA ASP A 206 0.71 -8.99 1.84
C ASP A 206 -0.82 -9.03 1.96
N SER A 207 -1.35 -8.49 3.06
CA SER A 207 -2.78 -8.55 3.39
C SER A 207 -3.70 -7.89 2.35
N ARG A 208 -3.17 -7.00 1.51
CA ARG A 208 -3.92 -6.38 0.40
C ARG A 208 -4.26 -7.39 -0.69
N PHE A 209 -3.44 -8.43 -0.85
CA PHE A 209 -3.57 -9.46 -1.89
C PHE A 209 -3.92 -10.84 -1.34
N VAL A 210 -4.44 -10.87 -0.10
CA VAL A 210 -5.00 -12.07 0.54
C VAL A 210 -6.45 -11.80 0.92
N LYS A 211 -7.39 -12.51 0.30
CA LYS A 211 -8.84 -12.42 0.56
C LYS A 211 -9.38 -13.78 0.99
N GLY A 212 -10.25 -13.81 1.97
CA GLY A 212 -10.78 -15.07 2.50
C GLY A 212 -9.73 -16.08 2.99
N GLY A 213 -8.49 -15.62 3.21
CA GLY A 213 -7.34 -16.47 3.56
C GLY A 213 -6.61 -17.06 2.36
N VAL A 214 -6.98 -16.71 1.12
CA VAL A 214 -6.36 -17.15 -0.13
C VAL A 214 -5.61 -15.99 -0.77
N SER A 215 -4.33 -16.17 -1.06
CA SER A 215 -3.54 -15.16 -1.77
C SER A 215 -3.75 -15.23 -3.28
N VAL A 216 -3.37 -14.17 -4.00
CA VAL A 216 -3.38 -14.20 -5.47
C VAL A 216 -2.41 -15.25 -6.03
N VAL A 217 -1.34 -15.60 -5.29
CA VAL A 217 -0.42 -16.69 -5.68
C VAL A 217 -1.10 -18.05 -5.56
N ASP A 218 -1.82 -18.29 -4.44
CA ASP A 218 -2.59 -19.53 -4.27
C ASP A 218 -3.69 -19.64 -5.33
N SER A 219 -4.35 -18.53 -5.64
CA SER A 219 -5.36 -18.47 -6.70
C SER A 219 -4.76 -18.81 -8.06
N LEU A 220 -3.60 -18.24 -8.45
CA LEU A 220 -2.93 -18.61 -9.69
C LEU A 220 -2.61 -20.10 -9.73
N LEU A 221 -2.08 -20.65 -8.63
CA LEU A 221 -1.73 -22.07 -8.55
C LEU A 221 -2.95 -23.01 -8.66
N SER A 222 -4.15 -22.54 -8.35
CA SER A 222 -5.38 -23.32 -8.52
C SER A 222 -5.72 -23.62 -9.98
N PHE A 223 -5.17 -22.85 -10.94
CA PHE A 223 -5.33 -23.10 -12.38
C PHE A 223 -4.30 -24.11 -12.95
N TYR A 224 -3.38 -24.59 -12.11
CA TYR A 224 -2.36 -25.53 -12.56
C TYR A 224 -2.90 -26.95 -12.69
N ASP A 225 -2.73 -27.56 -13.86
CA ASP A 225 -3.04 -28.95 -14.13
C ASP A 225 -1.81 -29.84 -13.85
N THR A 226 -1.92 -30.68 -12.83
CA THR A 226 -0.83 -31.56 -12.39
C THR A 226 -0.53 -32.73 -13.35
N VAL A 227 -1.43 -33.01 -14.30
CA VAL A 227 -1.29 -34.11 -15.26
C VAL A 227 -0.58 -33.63 -16.53
N THR A 228 -1.01 -32.50 -17.06
CA THR A 228 -0.47 -31.93 -18.30
C THR A 228 0.64 -30.90 -18.07
N HIS A 229 0.86 -30.52 -16.79
CA HIS A 229 1.89 -29.56 -16.37
C HIS A 229 1.75 -28.16 -17.01
N GLY A 230 0.51 -27.71 -17.24
CA GLY A 230 0.18 -26.40 -17.76
C GLY A 230 -0.85 -25.68 -16.91
N PHE A 231 -1.24 -24.49 -17.33
CA PHE A 231 -2.27 -23.70 -16.68
C PHE A 231 -3.51 -23.55 -17.57
N HIS A 232 -4.68 -23.58 -16.96
CA HIS A 232 -5.93 -23.26 -17.63
C HIS A 232 -6.10 -21.75 -17.73
N HIS A 233 -6.69 -21.26 -18.83
CA HIS A 233 -7.17 -19.87 -18.90
C HIS A 233 -8.30 -19.65 -17.89
N VAL A 234 -9.33 -20.48 -17.96
CA VAL A 234 -10.45 -20.56 -17.02
C VAL A 234 -10.66 -22.01 -16.65
N MET A 235 -11.10 -22.30 -15.43
CA MET A 235 -11.30 -23.70 -15.00
C MET A 235 -12.50 -24.36 -15.68
N GLN A 236 -13.52 -23.58 -16.01
CA GLN A 236 -14.74 -24.06 -16.68
C GLN A 236 -15.17 -23.10 -17.78
N ASP A 237 -15.70 -23.61 -18.84
CA ASP A 237 -16.33 -22.82 -19.89
C ASP A 237 -17.68 -22.22 -19.42
N LYS A 238 -18.30 -21.40 -20.26
CA LYS A 238 -19.61 -20.79 -19.97
C LYS A 238 -20.77 -21.79 -19.79
N PHE A 239 -20.54 -23.06 -20.04
CA PHE A 239 -21.49 -24.15 -19.83
C PHE A 239 -21.14 -25.03 -18.62
N GLY A 240 -20.09 -24.64 -17.83
CA GLY A 240 -19.64 -25.38 -16.66
C GLY A 240 -18.79 -26.62 -16.96
N LYS A 241 -18.32 -26.78 -18.21
CA LYS A 241 -17.44 -27.90 -18.57
C LYS A 241 -15.97 -27.52 -18.28
N PRO A 242 -15.18 -28.48 -17.73
CA PRO A 242 -13.74 -28.29 -17.56
C PRO A 242 -13.08 -27.93 -18.90
N THR A 243 -12.17 -26.96 -18.85
CA THR A 243 -11.36 -26.54 -20.01
C THR A 243 -10.07 -27.35 -20.10
N SER A 244 -9.36 -27.25 -21.22
CA SER A 244 -7.98 -27.73 -21.34
C SER A 244 -7.00 -26.66 -20.90
N VAL A 245 -5.74 -27.06 -20.63
CA VAL A 245 -4.65 -26.10 -20.45
C VAL A 245 -4.48 -25.25 -21.71
N ASP A 246 -4.09 -24.01 -21.49
CA ASP A 246 -3.87 -23.01 -22.53
C ASP A 246 -2.41 -22.57 -22.57
N GLY A 247 -1.88 -22.40 -23.77
CA GLY A 247 -0.47 -22.06 -23.95
C GLY A 247 -0.13 -20.65 -23.48
N MET A 248 -1.05 -19.67 -23.65
CA MET A 248 -0.86 -18.30 -23.20
C MET A 248 -1.01 -18.20 -21.68
N ALA A 249 -2.01 -18.86 -21.13
CA ALA A 249 -2.20 -18.97 -19.68
C ALA A 249 -0.96 -19.58 -19.01
N THR A 250 -0.44 -20.68 -19.57
CA THR A 250 0.77 -21.34 -19.07
C THR A 250 1.99 -20.41 -19.15
N GLU A 251 2.19 -19.72 -20.27
CA GLU A 251 3.29 -18.76 -20.43
C GLU A 251 3.20 -17.65 -19.38
N GLN A 252 2.03 -17.04 -19.20
CA GLN A 252 1.83 -15.95 -18.26
C GLN A 252 2.02 -16.40 -16.81
N ALA A 253 1.46 -17.54 -16.44
CA ALA A 253 1.65 -18.10 -15.11
C ALA A 253 3.13 -18.38 -14.81
N VAL A 254 3.86 -18.96 -15.76
CA VAL A 254 5.30 -19.27 -15.57
C VAL A 254 6.10 -17.99 -15.40
N TYR A 255 5.93 -16.96 -16.23
CA TYR A 255 6.69 -15.72 -16.03
C TYR A 255 6.29 -14.98 -14.75
N ALA A 256 5.04 -15.09 -14.31
CA ALA A 256 4.61 -14.54 -13.02
C ALA A 256 5.30 -15.24 -11.84
N MET A 257 5.39 -16.57 -11.89
CA MET A 257 6.14 -17.34 -10.89
C MET A 257 7.65 -17.02 -10.91
N VAL A 258 8.24 -16.78 -12.09
CA VAL A 258 9.62 -16.29 -12.20
C VAL A 258 9.77 -14.90 -11.58
N ALA A 259 8.85 -13.97 -11.83
CA ALA A 259 8.86 -12.64 -11.22
C ALA A 259 8.80 -12.75 -9.69
N TYR A 260 7.90 -13.59 -9.18
CA TYR A 260 7.77 -13.85 -7.75
C TYR A 260 9.03 -14.48 -7.13
N GLN A 261 9.59 -15.49 -7.79
CA GLN A 261 10.83 -16.13 -7.34
C GLN A 261 12.01 -15.13 -7.31
N ARG A 262 12.13 -14.26 -8.31
CA ARG A 262 13.16 -13.21 -8.37
C ARG A 262 13.01 -12.24 -7.20
N LEU A 263 11.79 -11.80 -6.89
CA LEU A 263 11.50 -10.99 -5.70
C LEU A 263 11.97 -11.70 -4.43
N LYS A 264 11.59 -12.96 -4.23
CA LYS A 264 11.95 -13.75 -3.03
C LYS A 264 13.45 -13.97 -2.89
N SER A 265 14.17 -13.97 -4.00
CA SER A 265 15.62 -14.16 -4.05
C SER A 265 16.40 -12.84 -4.07
N GLY A 266 15.74 -11.68 -3.92
CA GLY A 266 16.38 -10.37 -3.93
C GLY A 266 17.04 -10.00 -5.26
N GLN A 267 16.58 -10.57 -6.38
CA GLN A 267 17.06 -10.27 -7.73
C GLN A 267 16.32 -9.06 -8.33
N THR A 268 16.87 -8.50 -9.43
CA THR A 268 16.16 -7.44 -10.17
C THR A 268 14.78 -7.92 -10.62
N SER A 269 13.82 -6.98 -10.78
CA SER A 269 12.48 -7.33 -11.25
C SER A 269 12.52 -7.99 -12.65
N LEU A 270 11.42 -8.65 -13.05
CA LEU A 270 11.37 -9.44 -14.29
C LEU A 270 11.83 -8.65 -15.51
N TYR A 271 11.42 -7.40 -15.63
CA TYR A 271 11.70 -6.54 -16.78
C TYR A 271 12.90 -5.60 -16.58
N ASP A 272 13.48 -5.52 -15.38
CA ASP A 272 14.78 -4.90 -15.17
C ASP A 272 15.88 -5.91 -15.54
N MET A 273 16.38 -5.80 -16.75
CA MET A 273 17.36 -6.71 -17.33
C MET A 273 18.80 -6.17 -17.22
N SER A 274 19.07 -5.32 -16.25
CA SER A 274 20.41 -4.81 -15.96
C SER A 274 21.38 -5.93 -15.55
N ASP A 275 20.88 -7.07 -15.10
CA ASP A 275 21.63 -8.28 -14.74
C ASP A 275 21.91 -9.21 -15.93
N VAL A 276 21.39 -8.92 -17.12
CA VAL A 276 21.63 -9.74 -18.32
C VAL A 276 23.01 -9.44 -18.91
N VAL A 277 23.80 -10.47 -19.03
CA VAL A 277 25.11 -10.39 -19.71
C VAL A 277 24.87 -10.24 -21.22
N ARG A 278 25.26 -9.11 -21.78
CA ARG A 278 25.28 -8.91 -23.24
C ARG A 278 26.54 -9.55 -23.84
N ASP A 279 26.39 -10.19 -24.97
CA ASP A 279 27.54 -10.79 -25.67
C ASP A 279 28.28 -9.72 -26.47
N CYS A 280 29.53 -9.42 -26.10
CA CYS A 280 30.51 -9.02 -27.08
C CYS A 280 30.92 -10.29 -27.82
N THR A 281 30.98 -10.22 -29.15
CA THR A 281 31.21 -11.39 -30.04
C THR A 281 32.51 -12.18 -29.75
N ASP A 282 33.43 -11.61 -29.01
CA ASP A 282 34.71 -12.20 -28.59
C ASP A 282 34.84 -12.42 -27.08
N GLY A 283 33.76 -12.12 -26.32
CA GLY A 283 33.76 -12.21 -24.85
C GLY A 283 34.60 -11.15 -24.13
N SER A 284 35.26 -10.25 -24.85
CA SER A 284 36.00 -9.12 -24.28
C SER A 284 35.14 -7.86 -24.27
N HIS A 285 35.13 -7.15 -23.14
CA HIS A 285 34.39 -5.89 -23.00
C HIS A 285 35.35 -4.71 -22.84
N THR A 286 35.17 -3.69 -23.67
CA THR A 286 35.86 -2.41 -23.51
C THR A 286 34.95 -1.45 -22.77
N PHE A 287 35.21 -1.28 -21.49
CA PHE A 287 34.39 -0.36 -20.67
C PHE A 287 34.91 1.08 -20.76
N GLY A 288 33.99 2.03 -20.79
CA GLY A 288 34.29 3.44 -20.55
C GLY A 288 34.59 3.71 -19.06
N ASP A 289 34.72 5.01 -18.73
CA ASP A 289 35.01 5.45 -17.37
C ASP A 289 33.86 5.13 -16.40
N TRP A 290 34.20 5.02 -15.11
CA TRP A 290 33.23 4.91 -14.05
C TRP A 290 32.49 6.22 -13.82
N ILE A 291 31.16 6.16 -13.78
CA ILE A 291 30.29 7.26 -13.38
C ILE A 291 29.75 6.94 -11.99
N GLU A 292 29.95 7.83 -11.03
CA GLU A 292 29.45 7.67 -9.66
C GLU A 292 28.16 8.47 -9.46
N THR A 293 27.19 7.84 -8.79
CA THR A 293 25.96 8.48 -8.34
C THR A 293 25.85 8.33 -6.84
N ALA A 294 25.53 9.43 -6.16
CA ALA A 294 25.36 9.42 -4.72
C ALA A 294 24.10 8.66 -4.31
N ALA A 295 24.11 8.08 -3.11
CA ALA A 295 22.91 7.47 -2.53
C ALA A 295 21.80 8.52 -2.34
N THR A 296 20.58 8.12 -2.64
CA THR A 296 19.35 8.84 -2.28
C THR A 296 18.62 8.09 -1.17
N CYS A 297 17.45 8.58 -0.77
CA CYS A 297 16.64 7.86 0.21
C CYS A 297 16.25 6.44 -0.25
N THR A 298 16.07 6.25 -1.56
CA THR A 298 15.55 4.99 -2.13
C THR A 298 16.55 4.26 -3.03
N GLN A 299 17.61 4.94 -3.45
CA GLN A 299 18.61 4.37 -4.35
C GLN A 299 19.97 4.29 -3.65
N PRO A 300 20.68 3.19 -3.78
CA PRO A 300 22.05 3.08 -3.29
C PRO A 300 23.00 4.01 -4.05
N ALA A 301 24.12 4.39 -3.42
CA ALA A 301 25.21 4.98 -4.16
C ALA A 301 25.83 3.92 -5.07
N LEU A 302 25.99 4.26 -6.32
CA LEU A 302 26.47 3.36 -7.33
C LEU A 302 27.65 3.98 -8.07
N LYS A 303 28.60 3.14 -8.50
CA LYS A 303 29.42 3.43 -9.66
C LYS A 303 29.05 2.51 -10.80
N THR A 304 28.90 3.09 -11.96
CA THR A 304 28.52 2.37 -13.18
C THR A 304 29.52 2.67 -14.29
N ARG A 305 29.79 1.68 -15.13
CA ARG A 305 30.50 1.87 -16.39
C ARG A 305 29.84 1.03 -17.47
N THR A 306 29.94 1.48 -18.69
CA THR A 306 29.26 0.83 -19.81
C THR A 306 30.27 0.42 -20.86
N CYS A 307 30.14 -0.80 -21.35
CA CYS A 307 30.94 -1.26 -22.48
C CYS A 307 30.59 -0.44 -23.73
N ILE A 308 31.59 0.18 -24.34
CA ILE A 308 31.40 1.04 -25.50
C ILE A 308 31.01 0.26 -26.78
N THR A 309 31.23 -1.05 -26.77
CA THR A 309 30.94 -1.93 -27.91
C THR A 309 29.54 -2.53 -27.85
N CYS A 310 29.16 -3.12 -26.71
CA CYS A 310 27.89 -3.85 -26.58
C CYS A 310 26.88 -3.19 -25.64
N GLY A 311 27.25 -2.08 -25.00
CA GLY A 311 26.38 -1.38 -24.06
C GLY A 311 26.17 -2.12 -22.72
N ARG A 312 26.89 -3.22 -22.44
CA ARG A 312 26.88 -3.89 -21.14
C ARG A 312 27.30 -2.91 -20.07
N SER A 313 26.49 -2.75 -19.06
CA SER A 313 26.84 -1.95 -17.89
C SER A 313 27.32 -2.84 -16.75
N GLU A 314 28.42 -2.45 -16.13
CA GLU A 314 28.83 -2.94 -14.83
C GLU A 314 28.40 -1.95 -13.76
N ARG A 315 27.86 -2.48 -12.67
CA ARG A 315 27.34 -1.70 -11.56
C ARG A 315 27.95 -2.23 -10.27
N VAL A 316 28.48 -1.31 -9.47
CA VAL A 316 29.00 -1.62 -8.13
C VAL A 316 28.30 -0.71 -7.15
N GLU A 317 27.69 -1.29 -6.15
CA GLU A 317 27.11 -0.55 -5.04
C GLU A 317 28.23 -0.04 -4.12
N LEU A 318 28.25 1.27 -3.86
CA LEU A 318 29.23 1.93 -2.99
C LEU A 318 28.71 2.06 -1.56
N SER A 319 27.41 2.30 -1.42
CA SER A 319 26.72 2.30 -0.13
C SER A 319 25.23 2.02 -0.35
N PRO A 320 24.52 1.45 0.64
CA PRO A 320 23.07 1.27 0.54
C PRO A 320 22.33 2.60 0.43
N ALA A 321 21.06 2.55 0.02
CA ALA A 321 20.16 3.68 0.05
C ALA A 321 20.10 4.27 1.48
N LEU A 322 19.97 5.60 1.57
CA LEU A 322 19.99 6.32 2.85
C LEU A 322 18.76 5.99 3.72
N GLY A 323 17.69 5.49 3.11
CA GLY A 323 16.39 5.38 3.74
C GLY A 323 15.70 6.73 3.89
N HIS A 324 14.39 6.71 4.13
CA HIS A 324 13.65 7.93 4.42
C HIS A 324 13.82 8.31 5.89
N GLN A 325 14.16 9.58 6.13
CA GLN A 325 14.19 10.17 7.47
C GLN A 325 12.81 10.77 7.75
N LEU A 326 11.99 10.02 8.47
CA LEU A 326 10.61 10.38 8.74
C LEU A 326 10.49 11.12 10.08
N PRO A 327 9.74 12.22 10.15
CA PRO A 327 9.41 12.89 11.41
C PRO A 327 8.44 12.04 12.23
N THR A 328 8.24 12.40 13.49
CA THR A 328 7.25 11.76 14.36
C THR A 328 5.85 12.38 14.24
N VAL A 329 5.73 13.49 13.53
CA VAL A 329 4.49 14.24 13.37
C VAL A 329 4.01 14.07 11.93
N TYR A 330 2.78 13.62 11.79
CA TYR A 330 2.13 13.47 10.49
C TYR A 330 1.74 14.81 9.88
N ASP A 331 1.97 14.96 8.60
CA ASP A 331 1.25 15.90 7.76
C ASP A 331 -0.14 15.33 7.45
N MET A 332 -1.10 16.20 7.12
CA MET A 332 -2.48 15.77 6.92
C MET A 332 -3.26 16.69 5.97
N SER A 333 -4.26 16.11 5.36
CA SER A 333 -5.34 16.78 4.62
C SER A 333 -6.68 16.47 5.29
N ASP A 334 -7.78 16.78 4.62
CA ASP A 334 -9.13 16.51 5.15
C ASP A 334 -9.45 15.00 5.20
N ASP A 335 -8.78 14.19 4.41
CA ASP A 335 -9.07 12.76 4.25
C ASP A 335 -7.87 11.84 4.48
N HIS A 336 -6.62 12.33 4.35
CA HIS A 336 -5.41 11.53 4.49
C HIS A 336 -4.41 12.10 5.50
N HIS A 337 -3.51 11.25 5.97
CA HIS A 337 -2.29 11.64 6.69
C HIS A 337 -1.09 10.90 6.10
N TRP A 338 0.10 11.51 6.25
CA TRP A 338 1.36 10.97 5.74
C TRP A 338 2.54 11.52 6.56
N LEU A 339 3.71 10.91 6.40
CA LEU A 339 4.97 11.44 6.90
C LEU A 339 5.79 11.95 5.72
N THR A 340 6.24 13.19 5.77
CA THR A 340 7.09 13.77 4.73
C THR A 340 8.57 13.57 5.09
N CYS A 341 9.31 12.86 4.25
CA CYS A 341 10.74 12.65 4.46
C CYS A 341 11.49 14.00 4.49
N THR A 342 12.27 14.22 5.54
CA THR A 342 13.01 15.48 5.74
C THR A 342 14.17 15.66 4.75
N VAL A 343 14.57 14.59 4.05
CA VAL A 343 15.68 14.60 3.10
C VAL A 343 15.22 14.79 1.65
N CYS A 344 14.25 14.00 1.21
CA CYS A 344 13.80 14.01 -0.19
C CYS A 344 12.42 14.66 -0.41
N GLY A 345 11.68 14.97 0.67
CA GLY A 345 10.35 15.54 0.58
C GLY A 345 9.24 14.57 0.15
N ASN A 346 9.55 13.31 -0.08
CA ASN A 346 8.55 12.32 -0.43
C ASN A 346 7.62 12.04 0.74
N ARG A 347 6.36 11.79 0.41
CA ARG A 347 5.36 11.32 1.37
C ARG A 347 5.48 9.82 1.53
N GLU A 348 5.47 9.39 2.78
CA GLU A 348 5.52 8.00 3.20
C GLU A 348 4.36 7.70 4.13
N GLN A 349 3.92 6.45 4.17
CA GLN A 349 2.82 6.01 5.03
C GLN A 349 1.54 6.84 4.82
N GLU A 350 1.24 7.19 3.57
CA GLU A 350 0.02 7.92 3.23
C GLU A 350 -1.19 6.97 3.32
N GLU A 351 -2.09 7.28 4.26
CA GLU A 351 -3.26 6.47 4.54
C GLU A 351 -4.49 7.37 4.76
N LEU A 352 -5.68 6.83 4.52
CA LEU A 352 -6.93 7.47 4.91
C LEU A 352 -7.00 7.61 6.43
N HIS A 353 -7.70 8.65 6.89
CA HIS A 353 -7.94 8.82 8.32
C HIS A 353 -8.72 7.63 8.91
N ARG A 354 -8.13 6.97 9.90
CA ARG A 354 -8.78 5.93 10.68
C ARG A 354 -9.44 6.56 11.91
N TYR A 355 -10.73 6.83 11.82
CA TYR A 355 -11.44 7.54 12.86
C TYR A 355 -11.83 6.65 14.04
N GLY A 356 -11.39 7.04 15.24
CA GLY A 356 -11.92 6.59 16.53
C GLY A 356 -12.98 7.59 17.06
N GLY A 357 -14.13 7.65 16.41
CA GLY A 357 -15.13 8.70 16.62
C GLY A 357 -14.97 9.86 15.64
N ASP A 358 -14.75 11.10 16.11
CA ASP A 358 -14.51 12.27 15.27
C ASP A 358 -13.02 12.61 15.09
N GLN A 359 -12.14 11.84 15.69
CA GLN A 359 -10.70 12.03 15.66
C GLN A 359 -10.00 10.83 14.99
N CYS A 360 -9.03 11.09 14.12
CA CYS A 360 -8.16 10.06 13.59
C CYS A 360 -7.24 9.51 14.70
N ALA A 361 -7.23 8.20 14.88
CA ALA A 361 -6.45 7.51 15.89
C ALA A 361 -4.93 7.59 15.65
N VAL A 362 -4.50 7.87 14.42
CA VAL A 362 -3.08 7.89 14.01
C VAL A 362 -2.51 9.30 14.11
N CYS A 363 -3.07 10.26 13.39
CA CYS A 363 -2.52 11.61 13.27
C CYS A 363 -3.19 12.66 14.15
N GLY A 364 -4.30 12.30 14.81
CA GLY A 364 -5.09 13.23 15.62
C GLY A 364 -6.00 14.19 14.83
N TYR A 365 -6.08 14.08 13.49
CA TYR A 365 -6.98 14.91 12.68
C TYR A 365 -8.42 14.77 13.18
N HIS A 366 -9.10 15.91 13.32
CA HIS A 366 -10.47 15.98 13.82
C HIS A 366 -11.39 16.54 12.74
N LYS A 367 -12.60 15.99 12.64
CA LYS A 367 -13.62 16.40 11.65
C LYS A 367 -14.03 17.89 11.74
N LEU A 368 -13.62 18.61 12.78
CA LEU A 368 -13.75 20.06 12.87
C LEU A 368 -12.72 20.85 12.05
N GLY A 369 -11.91 20.20 11.24
CA GLY A 369 -10.95 20.84 10.34
C GLY A 369 -9.59 21.13 10.96
N GLY A 370 -9.13 20.32 11.91
CA GLY A 370 -7.82 20.49 12.55
C GLY A 370 -7.31 19.19 13.18
N ARG A 371 -6.29 19.28 14.01
CA ARG A 371 -5.78 18.12 14.78
C ARG A 371 -5.93 18.31 16.27
N ILE A 372 -6.24 17.24 16.98
CA ILE A 372 -6.15 17.21 18.44
C ILE A 372 -4.69 16.98 18.84
N GLU A 373 -4.19 17.89 19.64
CA GLU A 373 -2.89 17.77 20.29
C GLU A 373 -3.11 17.45 21.78
N ILE A 374 -2.44 16.42 22.27
CA ILE A 374 -2.53 15.97 23.65
C ILE A 374 -1.11 16.01 24.26
N THR A 375 -0.93 16.83 25.28
CA THR A 375 0.32 16.95 26.01
C THR A 375 0.09 16.87 27.51
N THR A 376 1.13 16.73 28.30
CA THR A 376 1.00 16.82 29.77
C THR A 376 0.73 18.27 30.16
N LEU A 377 -0.26 18.49 31.03
CA LEU A 377 -0.50 19.81 31.59
C LEU A 377 0.52 20.07 32.71
N THR A 378 1.37 21.07 32.51
CA THR A 378 2.47 21.42 33.42
C THR A 378 2.27 22.73 34.19
N ALA A 379 1.30 23.56 33.75
CA ALA A 379 1.00 24.84 34.39
C ALA A 379 -0.52 25.05 34.51
N VAL A 380 -0.92 25.83 35.52
CA VAL A 380 -2.33 26.21 35.69
C VAL A 380 -2.77 27.06 34.49
N PRO A 381 -3.88 26.70 33.81
CA PRO A 381 -4.46 27.55 32.76
C PRO A 381 -4.72 28.98 33.26
N GLU A 382 -4.43 29.98 32.45
CA GLU A 382 -4.49 31.37 32.85
C GLU A 382 -5.84 31.75 33.49
N ALA A 383 -6.95 31.33 32.91
CA ALA A 383 -8.28 31.57 33.42
C ALA A 383 -8.55 30.99 34.83
N LEU A 384 -7.78 30.00 35.24
CA LEU A 384 -7.94 29.31 36.53
C LEU A 384 -6.97 29.81 37.62
N ARG A 385 -6.00 30.71 37.30
CA ARG A 385 -4.97 31.18 38.24
C ARG A 385 -5.52 31.94 39.44
N ALA A 386 -6.71 32.54 39.31
CA ALA A 386 -7.37 33.19 40.44
C ALA A 386 -7.94 32.19 41.46
N THR A 387 -8.21 30.95 41.04
CA THR A 387 -8.84 29.92 41.86
C THR A 387 -7.84 28.88 42.38
N TYR A 388 -6.81 28.55 41.55
CA TYR A 388 -5.85 27.52 41.85
C TYR A 388 -4.43 28.09 41.85
N SER A 389 -3.72 27.93 42.98
CA SER A 389 -2.37 28.47 43.16
C SER A 389 -1.28 27.67 42.44
N GLY A 390 -1.54 26.37 42.21
CA GLY A 390 -0.62 25.46 41.55
C GLY A 390 -1.31 24.34 40.79
N ILE A 391 -0.53 23.66 39.96
CA ILE A 391 -1.02 22.51 39.18
C ILE A 391 -1.46 21.33 40.09
N SER A 392 -0.88 21.24 41.29
CA SER A 392 -1.29 20.29 42.34
C SER A 392 -2.73 20.49 42.76
N ASP A 393 -3.19 21.74 42.85
CA ASP A 393 -4.53 22.07 43.31
C ASP A 393 -5.56 21.71 42.21
N VAL A 394 -5.22 21.97 40.95
CA VAL A 394 -6.02 21.54 39.79
C VAL A 394 -6.14 20.01 39.77
N ARG A 395 -5.02 19.32 39.95
CA ARG A 395 -4.99 17.85 40.04
C ARG A 395 -5.84 17.33 41.18
N ALA A 396 -5.73 17.91 42.37
CA ALA A 396 -6.47 17.50 43.54
C ALA A 396 -7.99 17.68 43.35
N ALA A 397 -8.41 18.79 42.77
CA ALA A 397 -9.81 19.05 42.49
C ALA A 397 -10.41 18.06 41.48
N MET A 398 -9.67 17.79 40.40
CA MET A 398 -10.09 16.83 39.38
C MET A 398 -10.07 15.39 39.91
N LEU A 399 -9.10 15.01 40.72
CA LEU A 399 -9.05 13.71 41.37
C LEU A 399 -10.24 13.50 42.35
N ALA A 400 -10.56 14.52 43.14
CA ALA A 400 -11.72 14.47 44.02
C ALA A 400 -13.05 14.29 43.26
N ALA A 401 -13.12 14.85 42.03
CA ALA A 401 -14.27 14.62 41.16
C ALA A 401 -14.28 13.18 40.60
N ALA A 402 -13.12 12.65 40.20
CA ALA A 402 -12.98 11.27 39.73
C ALA A 402 -13.34 10.26 40.84
N GLN A 403 -12.93 10.52 42.08
CA GLN A 403 -13.22 9.68 43.24
C GLN A 403 -14.71 9.61 43.58
N LYS A 404 -15.49 10.61 43.21
CA LYS A 404 -16.97 10.55 43.31
C LYS A 404 -17.58 9.58 42.33
N VAL A 405 -16.90 9.29 41.22
CA VAL A 405 -17.34 8.32 40.20
C VAL A 405 -16.82 6.91 40.57
N SER A 406 -15.56 6.81 40.97
CA SER A 406 -14.97 5.58 41.49
C SER A 406 -13.97 5.88 42.61
N GLY A 407 -14.25 5.36 43.80
CA GLY A 407 -13.39 5.49 44.99
C GLY A 407 -11.98 4.96 44.80
N ASP A 408 -11.76 4.11 43.79
CA ASP A 408 -10.48 3.48 43.49
C ASP A 408 -9.49 4.38 42.74
N CYS A 409 -9.92 5.59 42.33
CA CYS A 409 -9.05 6.56 41.69
C CYS A 409 -8.02 7.11 42.68
N THR A 410 -6.74 7.07 42.29
CA THR A 410 -5.61 7.56 43.09
C THR A 410 -4.72 8.52 42.31
N GLN A 411 -3.94 9.33 43.03
CA GLN A 411 -3.00 10.26 42.41
C GLN A 411 -1.92 9.56 41.56
N SER A 412 -1.41 8.42 42.01
CA SER A 412 -0.39 7.63 41.32
C SER A 412 -0.93 6.94 40.05
N ARG A 413 -2.25 6.80 39.97
CA ARG A 413 -2.96 6.26 38.79
C ARG A 413 -3.83 7.32 38.14
N SER A 414 -3.26 8.50 37.93
CA SER A 414 -3.90 9.59 37.22
C SER A 414 -2.92 10.40 36.38
N GLN A 415 -3.35 10.80 35.20
CA GLN A 415 -2.57 11.61 34.25
C GLN A 415 -3.34 12.87 33.92
N LEU A 416 -2.72 14.03 34.13
CA LEU A 416 -3.31 15.34 33.82
C LEU A 416 -2.82 15.81 32.44
N LEU A 417 -3.75 16.07 31.55
CA LEU A 417 -3.53 16.33 30.13
C LEU A 417 -3.98 17.75 29.76
N ASN A 418 -3.21 18.34 28.86
CA ASN A 418 -3.62 19.49 28.08
C ASN A 418 -4.08 19.00 26.70
N VAL A 419 -5.35 19.23 26.39
CA VAL A 419 -5.97 18.85 25.10
C VAL A 419 -6.28 20.13 24.33
N ALA A 420 -5.84 20.22 23.10
CA ALA A 420 -6.08 21.37 22.24
C ALA A 420 -6.50 20.90 20.83
N LEU A 421 -7.43 21.62 20.22
CA LEU A 421 -7.68 21.55 18.79
C LEU A 421 -6.80 22.61 18.13
N LEU A 422 -5.92 22.19 17.24
CA LEU A 422 -5.06 23.07 16.44
C LEU A 422 -5.62 23.14 15.03
N ILE A 423 -5.82 24.38 14.56
CA ILE A 423 -6.33 24.68 13.21
C ILE A 423 -5.18 25.17 12.33
N PRO A 424 -5.04 24.64 11.09
CA PRO A 424 -4.00 25.11 10.18
C PRO A 424 -4.34 26.49 9.63
N THR A 425 -3.41 27.42 9.70
CA THR A 425 -3.47 28.75 9.10
C THR A 425 -2.29 28.93 8.15
N LYS A 426 -2.43 29.77 7.13
CA LYS A 426 -1.33 30.08 6.20
C LYS A 426 -0.70 31.41 6.60
N GLU A 427 0.60 31.37 6.92
CA GLU A 427 1.42 32.55 7.14
C GLU A 427 2.69 32.46 6.26
N ASN A 428 2.87 33.39 5.33
CA ASN A 428 4.01 33.40 4.39
C ASN A 428 4.20 32.05 3.68
N ASP A 429 3.13 31.49 3.13
CA ASP A 429 3.06 30.17 2.47
C ASP A 429 3.42 28.96 3.34
N LYS A 430 3.68 29.17 4.63
CA LYS A 430 3.88 28.09 5.59
C LYS A 430 2.60 27.80 6.36
N THR A 431 2.35 26.52 6.62
CA THR A 431 1.26 26.11 7.50
C THR A 431 1.70 26.31 8.95
N VAL A 432 0.98 27.17 9.67
CA VAL A 432 1.13 27.40 11.11
C VAL A 432 -0.09 26.81 11.81
N TRP A 433 0.14 26.09 12.89
CA TRP A 433 -0.92 25.49 13.69
C TRP A 433 -1.25 26.38 14.88
N THR A 434 -2.48 26.91 14.90
CA THR A 434 -2.96 27.81 15.97
C THR A 434 -4.06 27.15 16.77
N ARG A 435 -4.11 27.44 18.08
CA ARG A 435 -5.16 26.90 18.95
C ARG A 435 -6.54 27.43 18.54
N ALA A 436 -7.49 26.52 18.36
CA ALA A 436 -8.85 26.85 18.02
C ALA A 436 -9.52 27.70 19.12
N GLY A 437 -10.17 28.77 18.72
CA GLY A 437 -11.05 29.56 19.59
C GLY A 437 -12.44 28.94 19.71
N LYS A 438 -13.29 29.53 20.59
CA LYS A 438 -14.65 29.04 20.81
C LYS A 438 -15.53 28.98 19.54
N ASN A 439 -15.28 29.89 18.60
CA ASN A 439 -16.03 29.96 17.33
C ASN A 439 -15.75 28.81 16.38
N THR A 440 -14.69 28.05 16.63
CA THR A 440 -14.31 26.85 15.85
C THR A 440 -14.98 25.59 16.41
N LEU A 441 -15.45 25.66 17.67
CA LEU A 441 -16.13 24.55 18.30
C LEU A 441 -17.63 24.54 17.93
N PRO A 442 -18.33 23.40 18.01
CA PRO A 442 -19.77 23.31 17.84
C PRO A 442 -20.51 24.27 18.79
N ALA A 443 -21.69 24.73 18.41
CA ALA A 443 -22.50 25.70 19.20
C ALA A 443 -22.79 25.25 20.65
N ASN A 444 -22.81 23.95 20.89
CA ASN A 444 -22.97 23.35 22.23
C ASN A 444 -21.63 23.09 22.95
N GLY A 445 -20.50 23.44 22.33
CA GLY A 445 -19.16 23.23 22.84
C GLY A 445 -18.71 21.77 22.94
N LYS A 446 -19.53 20.79 22.51
CA LYS A 446 -19.21 19.36 22.65
C LYS A 446 -18.23 18.93 21.58
N VAL A 447 -17.11 18.37 22.02
CA VAL A 447 -16.05 17.81 21.17
C VAL A 447 -15.80 16.37 21.59
N GLN A 448 -15.79 15.48 20.62
CA GLN A 448 -15.41 14.09 20.85
C GLN A 448 -13.90 13.94 20.71
N VAL A 449 -13.24 13.40 21.72
CA VAL A 449 -11.79 13.29 21.79
C VAL A 449 -11.41 11.84 22.06
N LEU A 450 -10.41 11.36 21.34
CA LEU A 450 -9.76 10.06 21.58
C LEU A 450 -8.49 10.29 22.41
N LEU A 451 -8.55 9.96 23.71
CA LEU A 451 -7.41 10.05 24.61
C LEU A 451 -6.60 8.77 24.57
N PRO A 452 -5.26 8.84 24.57
CA PRO A 452 -4.44 7.65 24.62
C PRO A 452 -4.63 6.90 25.94
N TYR A 453 -4.41 5.60 25.91
CA TYR A 453 -4.31 4.82 27.15
C TYR A 453 -3.08 5.28 27.94
N PRO A 454 -3.19 5.50 29.26
CA PRO A 454 -2.02 5.71 30.10
C PRO A 454 -1.02 4.56 29.98
N ALA A 455 0.27 4.86 30.05
CA ALA A 455 1.33 3.86 29.90
C ALA A 455 1.12 2.65 30.81
N GLY A 456 1.22 1.45 30.26
CA GLY A 456 1.02 0.19 30.97
C GLY A 456 -0.45 -0.18 31.23
N THR A 457 -1.40 0.48 30.56
CA THR A 457 -2.83 0.14 30.66
C THR A 457 -3.41 -0.22 29.28
N ASP A 458 -4.55 -0.92 29.29
CA ASP A 458 -5.26 -1.36 28.10
C ASP A 458 -6.78 -1.38 28.32
N ALA A 459 -7.54 -1.67 27.26
CA ALA A 459 -8.99 -1.69 27.28
C ALA A 459 -9.60 -2.78 28.20
N ASN A 460 -8.89 -3.86 28.45
CA ASN A 460 -9.42 -5.06 29.12
C ASN A 460 -9.03 -5.14 30.61
N GLY A 461 -7.77 -4.77 30.90
CA GLY A 461 -7.22 -4.88 32.24
C GLY A 461 -7.59 -3.74 33.19
N TYR A 462 -8.15 -2.65 32.66
CA TYR A 462 -8.38 -1.42 33.44
C TYR A 462 -9.74 -0.79 33.16
N ASP A 463 -10.29 -0.13 34.21
CA ASP A 463 -11.40 0.81 34.10
C ASP A 463 -10.88 2.24 34.27
N PHE A 464 -11.55 3.17 33.58
CA PHE A 464 -11.09 4.55 33.46
C PHE A 464 -12.19 5.53 33.84
N VAL A 465 -11.79 6.58 34.55
CA VAL A 465 -12.60 7.76 34.84
C VAL A 465 -11.92 8.96 34.22
N VAL A 466 -12.65 9.69 33.38
CA VAL A 466 -12.16 10.94 32.79
C VAL A 466 -12.88 12.11 33.46
N THR A 467 -12.12 13.12 33.83
CA THR A 467 -12.64 14.41 34.31
C THR A 467 -12.16 15.51 33.41
N HIS A 468 -12.99 16.49 33.17
CA HIS A 468 -12.68 17.70 32.40
C HIS A 468 -13.07 18.94 33.19
N MET A 469 -12.16 19.91 33.32
CA MET A 469 -12.39 21.15 34.07
C MET A 469 -12.59 22.32 33.09
N PHE A 470 -13.63 23.15 33.34
CA PHE A 470 -13.92 24.27 32.45
C PHE A 470 -13.01 25.47 32.71
N VAL A 471 -12.35 25.95 31.64
CA VAL A 471 -11.49 27.15 31.65
C VAL A 471 -12.20 28.42 31.16
N SER A 472 -13.47 28.32 30.88
CA SER A 472 -14.32 29.46 30.54
C SER A 472 -15.75 29.26 31.04
N SER A 473 -16.56 30.31 31.04
CA SER A 473 -18.00 30.26 31.26
C SER A 473 -18.81 30.06 29.97
N ASP A 474 -18.12 29.77 28.87
CA ASP A 474 -18.76 29.48 27.58
C ASP A 474 -19.66 28.25 27.66
N PHE A 475 -20.59 28.15 26.74
CA PHE A 475 -21.53 27.04 26.64
C PHE A 475 -22.35 26.77 27.89
N GLY A 476 -22.60 27.82 28.71
CA GLY A 476 -23.39 27.72 29.94
C GLY A 476 -22.69 26.97 31.09
N LYS A 477 -21.36 26.91 31.06
CA LYS A 477 -20.54 26.23 32.08
C LYS A 477 -20.04 27.23 33.13
N THR A 478 -19.64 26.72 34.29
CA THR A 478 -19.04 27.51 35.36
C THR A 478 -17.52 27.36 35.29
N LEU A 479 -16.79 28.47 35.32
CA LEU A 479 -15.31 28.45 35.36
C LEU A 479 -14.83 27.61 36.56
N GLY A 480 -13.89 26.71 36.35
CA GLY A 480 -13.39 25.76 37.37
C GLY A 480 -14.34 24.62 37.70
N GLY A 481 -15.55 24.58 37.12
CA GLY A 481 -16.44 23.44 37.24
C GLY A 481 -15.89 22.22 36.56
N ILE A 482 -16.27 21.02 37.02
CA ILE A 482 -15.74 19.75 36.52
C ILE A 482 -16.89 18.87 36.04
N GLU A 483 -16.75 18.33 34.84
CA GLU A 483 -17.61 17.27 34.31
C GLU A 483 -16.87 15.94 34.27
N CYS A 484 -17.63 14.83 34.38
CA CYS A 484 -17.16 13.46 34.30
C CYS A 484 -17.86 12.79 33.09
N PRO A 485 -17.33 12.93 31.90
CA PRO A 485 -17.92 12.34 30.69
C PRO A 485 -17.88 10.81 30.73
N LYS A 486 -18.85 10.18 30.04
CA LYS A 486 -18.82 8.73 29.85
C LYS A 486 -17.60 8.35 28.99
N VAL A 487 -16.89 7.33 29.42
CA VAL A 487 -15.72 6.78 28.72
C VAL A 487 -16.16 5.56 27.91
N LYS A 488 -15.83 5.54 26.61
CA LYS A 488 -15.93 4.35 25.77
C LYS A 488 -14.52 3.84 25.48
N LYS A 489 -14.19 2.66 25.97
CA LYS A 489 -12.92 1.96 25.64
C LYS A 489 -12.97 1.49 24.19
N THR A 490 -11.96 1.80 23.39
CA THR A 490 -11.79 1.36 21.99
C THR A 490 -10.42 0.70 21.82
N ALA A 491 -10.15 0.09 20.68
CA ALA A 491 -8.82 -0.45 20.39
C ALA A 491 -7.73 0.65 20.36
N ASP A 492 -8.11 1.87 19.99
CA ASP A 492 -7.17 2.97 19.74
C ASP A 492 -7.06 3.95 20.94
N GLY A 493 -7.89 3.82 21.98
CA GLY A 493 -7.87 4.71 23.14
C GLY A 493 -9.24 4.87 23.83
N LEU A 494 -9.31 5.89 24.65
CA LEU A 494 -10.51 6.26 25.44
C LEU A 494 -11.29 7.34 24.70
N LEU A 495 -12.43 6.97 24.13
CA LEU A 495 -13.31 7.92 23.44
C LEU A 495 -14.22 8.60 24.45
N VAL A 496 -14.14 9.92 24.52
CA VAL A 496 -14.94 10.78 25.41
C VAL A 496 -15.52 11.97 24.66
N THR A 497 -16.64 12.51 25.15
CA THR A 497 -17.20 13.77 24.64
C THR A 497 -17.15 14.79 25.78
N VAL A 498 -16.37 15.85 25.60
CA VAL A 498 -16.18 16.93 26.58
C VAL A 498 -16.77 18.23 26.07
N THR A 499 -17.07 19.17 26.99
CA THR A 499 -17.53 20.51 26.63
C THR A 499 -16.37 21.50 26.74
N GLY A 500 -15.73 21.82 25.60
CA GLY A 500 -14.42 22.45 25.58
C GLY A 500 -13.31 21.38 25.52
N LEU A 501 -12.05 21.72 25.79
CA LEU A 501 -10.97 20.80 25.51
C LEU A 501 -9.98 20.55 26.67
N SER A 502 -9.59 21.54 27.44
CA SER A 502 -8.52 21.41 28.47
C SER A 502 -8.88 22.16 29.74
N PRO A 503 -8.43 21.71 30.92
CA PRO A 503 -7.67 20.49 31.27
C PRO A 503 -8.53 19.22 31.29
N VAL A 504 -7.88 18.10 30.99
CA VAL A 504 -8.50 16.76 31.08
C VAL A 504 -7.61 15.88 32.00
N MET A 505 -8.22 15.09 32.87
CA MET A 505 -7.50 14.09 33.66
C MET A 505 -8.08 12.71 33.40
N VAL A 506 -7.20 11.76 33.14
CA VAL A 506 -7.52 10.33 33.06
C VAL A 506 -7.06 9.67 34.35
N SER A 507 -7.97 9.03 35.07
CA SER A 507 -7.68 8.20 36.22
C SER A 507 -8.06 6.76 35.90
N TRP A 508 -7.34 5.79 36.45
CA TRP A 508 -7.59 4.38 36.18
C TRP A 508 -7.38 3.50 37.39
N HIS A 509 -8.02 2.36 37.40
CA HIS A 509 -7.84 1.28 38.36
C HIS A 509 -7.96 -0.07 37.65
N ALA A 510 -7.48 -1.14 38.28
CA ALA A 510 -7.65 -2.47 37.71
C ALA A 510 -9.15 -2.78 37.53
N ALA A 511 -9.50 -3.29 36.36
CA ALA A 511 -10.87 -3.75 36.13
C ALA A 511 -11.21 -4.92 37.07
N ALA A 512 -12.46 -4.96 37.52
CA ALA A 512 -12.92 -6.11 38.26
C ALA A 512 -12.78 -7.39 37.41
N PRO A 513 -12.35 -8.54 37.98
CA PRO A 513 -12.24 -9.78 37.23
C PRO A 513 -13.54 -10.10 36.49
N SER A 514 -13.44 -10.40 35.20
CA SER A 514 -14.61 -10.78 34.40
C SER A 514 -15.26 -12.05 34.97
N VAL A 515 -16.52 -12.29 34.63
CA VAL A 515 -17.19 -13.54 34.99
C VAL A 515 -16.41 -14.75 34.48
N ILE A 516 -15.77 -14.62 33.31
CA ILE A 516 -14.94 -15.67 32.71
C ILE A 516 -13.68 -15.89 33.53
N ASP A 517 -13.00 -14.83 34.01
CA ASP A 517 -11.79 -14.93 34.82
C ASP A 517 -12.13 -15.58 36.19
N ARG A 518 -13.24 -15.20 36.81
CA ARG A 518 -13.74 -15.80 38.05
C ARG A 518 -14.08 -17.27 37.87
N ILE A 519 -14.64 -17.67 36.72
CA ILE A 519 -14.91 -19.06 36.37
C ILE A 519 -13.59 -19.81 36.19
N ALA A 520 -12.61 -19.24 35.47
CA ALA A 520 -11.32 -19.86 35.24
C ALA A 520 -10.52 -20.07 36.52
N ASP A 521 -10.56 -19.11 37.45
CA ASP A 521 -9.90 -19.26 38.79
C ASP A 521 -10.64 -20.24 39.67
N GLY A 522 -11.96 -20.26 39.67
CA GLY A 522 -12.75 -21.26 40.38
C GLY A 522 -12.50 -22.68 39.89
N VAL A 523 -12.29 -22.86 38.57
CA VAL A 523 -11.91 -24.17 38.02
C VAL A 523 -10.52 -24.59 38.47
N LYS A 524 -9.55 -23.69 38.56
CA LYS A 524 -8.20 -23.97 39.08
C LYS A 524 -8.18 -24.29 40.55
N THR A 525 -9.07 -23.67 41.34
CA THR A 525 -9.16 -23.88 42.80
C THR A 525 -10.09 -25.03 43.18
N GLY A 526 -10.79 -25.65 42.23
CA GLY A 526 -11.73 -26.75 42.49
C GLY A 526 -13.03 -26.30 43.19
N ASP A 527 -13.42 -25.02 43.10
CA ASP A 527 -14.62 -24.48 43.72
C ASP A 527 -15.90 -25.12 43.15
N PRO A 528 -16.70 -25.84 43.95
CA PRO A 528 -17.91 -26.51 43.46
C PRO A 528 -18.97 -25.55 42.88
N GLY A 529 -18.98 -24.30 43.32
CA GLY A 529 -19.91 -23.26 42.79
C GLY A 529 -19.71 -22.94 41.33
N VAL A 530 -18.46 -22.98 40.85
CA VAL A 530 -18.12 -22.69 39.44
C VAL A 530 -18.47 -23.84 38.52
N ILE A 531 -18.34 -25.09 39.01
CA ILE A 531 -18.69 -26.30 38.23
C ILE A 531 -20.19 -26.33 37.94
N VAL A 532 -21.03 -25.88 38.86
CA VAL A 532 -22.49 -25.77 38.65
C VAL A 532 -22.83 -24.76 37.55
N TRP A 533 -22.12 -23.63 37.48
CA TRP A 533 -22.33 -22.61 36.44
C TRP A 533 -21.85 -23.09 35.04
N LEU A 534 -20.73 -23.81 34.98
CA LEU A 534 -20.24 -24.39 33.72
C LEU A 534 -21.19 -25.45 33.14
N LEU A 535 -21.93 -26.16 33.97
CA LEU A 535 -22.95 -27.12 33.55
C LEU A 535 -24.30 -26.44 33.21
N ALA A 536 -24.58 -25.26 33.74
CA ALA A 536 -25.81 -24.53 33.52
C ALA A 536 -25.82 -23.72 32.22
N LEU A 537 -24.66 -23.20 31.76
CA LEU A 537 -24.52 -22.40 30.55
C LEU A 537 -24.92 -23.15 29.25
N PRO A 538 -24.55 -24.41 29.02
CA PRO A 538 -24.99 -25.14 27.82
C PRO A 538 -26.50 -25.41 27.81
N VAL A 539 -27.13 -25.60 28.98
CA VAL A 539 -28.57 -25.86 29.10
C VAL A 539 -29.38 -24.58 28.81
N ALA A 540 -28.91 -23.41 29.26
CA ALA A 540 -29.54 -22.14 28.96
C ALA A 540 -29.40 -21.76 27.47
N ALA A 541 -28.24 -22.03 26.84
CA ALA A 541 -28.01 -21.81 25.42
C ALA A 541 -28.86 -22.75 24.54
N LEU A 542 -29.02 -24.00 24.93
CA LEU A 542 -29.92 -24.96 24.26
C LEU A 542 -31.39 -24.56 24.43
N GLY A 543 -31.79 -24.08 25.59
CA GLY A 543 -33.15 -23.57 25.84
C GLY A 543 -33.48 -22.35 24.97
N ALA A 544 -32.55 -21.39 24.83
CA ALA A 544 -32.70 -20.21 23.98
C ALA A 544 -32.73 -20.59 22.49
N ALA A 545 -31.90 -21.53 22.05
CA ALA A 545 -31.91 -22.00 20.67
C ALA A 545 -33.20 -22.75 20.32
N VAL A 546 -33.76 -23.55 21.23
CA VAL A 546 -35.05 -24.24 21.05
C VAL A 546 -36.22 -23.23 21.02
N MET A 547 -36.19 -22.16 21.83
CA MET A 547 -37.21 -21.12 21.79
C MET A 547 -37.16 -20.27 20.51
N LEU A 548 -35.97 -19.98 19.99
CA LEU A 548 -35.77 -19.25 18.73
C LEU A 548 -36.17 -20.06 17.50
N THR A 549 -35.97 -21.38 17.54
CA THR A 549 -36.42 -22.26 16.45
C THR A 549 -37.93 -22.52 16.45
N LYS A 550 -38.58 -22.48 17.64
CA LYS A 550 -40.06 -22.59 17.75
C LYS A 550 -40.73 -21.31 17.23
N LYS A 551 -40.19 -20.13 17.50
CA LYS A 551 -40.71 -18.86 17.00
C LYS A 551 -40.55 -18.66 15.49
N LYS A 552 -39.67 -19.40 14.83
CA LYS A 552 -39.49 -19.41 13.37
C LYS A 552 -40.39 -20.43 12.62
N ARG A 553 -41.12 -21.29 13.35
CA ARG A 553 -42.06 -22.28 12.77
C ARG A 553 -43.53 -21.86 12.93
N GLU A 554 -43.81 -20.78 13.67
CA GLU A 554 -45.18 -20.28 13.91
C GLU A 554 -45.37 -18.84 13.36
N GLY A 555 -44.47 -18.35 12.47
CA GLY A 555 -44.56 -17.05 11.78
C GLY A 555 -44.46 -17.19 10.27
#